data_26e219d38b030fde27ee0bea887d5015
#
_entry.id   26e219d38b030fde27ee0bea887d5015
#
_cell.length_a   1.000
_cell.length_b   1.000
_cell.length_c   1.000
_cell.angle_alpha   90.00
_cell.angle_beta   90.00
_cell.angle_gamma   90.00
#
_symmetry.space_group_name_H-M   'P 1'
#
loop_
_entity.id
_entity.type
_entity.pdbx_description
1 polymer ?
#
loop_
_entity_poly.entity_id
_entity_poly.type
_entity_poly.pdbx_seq_one_letter_code
_entity_poly.pdbx_strand_id
1 'polypeptide(L)'
;MIDTSDVEYFPTAIVGAGCAGLTLAHELINSKDFPCILLDPQKFRPEHAFSFWDDGHPHLTLARSLARKTWSKWEIRTFEETIQKSSSRFVYSTVSSSNYENYLFKKITENRGKILNARATDLYNTETCIRLETSSRNAVFANRVFDSRPPTPTNKTIFQHFLGWEITTNKSVFDETLVTLMDFRVPQEDGFHFMYVLPYSETCALIESTVYSDTVFKPKWYENQITKYLMNVIQCKSWDVINKEQGAIPLNYKKDLKPLGAPIGLNAGAMRTSTGYAFSQIIHQAI
;
A
#
# COMPACT_ATOMS: atom_id res chain seq x y z
N MET A 1 -19.43 -0.60 39.92
CA MET A 1 -18.56 0.57 39.70
C MET A 1 -17.34 0.05 38.91
N ILE A 2 -17.17 0.50 37.68
CA ILE A 2 -15.96 0.19 36.93
C ILE A 2 -14.87 1.06 37.51
N ASP A 3 -13.77 0.44 37.94
CA ASP A 3 -12.59 1.17 38.42
C ASP A 3 -12.08 2.01 37.24
N THR A 4 -12.20 3.33 37.32
CA THR A 4 -11.86 4.27 36.26
C THR A 4 -10.37 4.63 36.24
N SER A 5 -9.54 3.99 37.08
CA SER A 5 -8.11 4.30 37.19
C SER A 5 -7.25 3.86 36.03
N ASP A 6 -7.75 2.97 35.12
CA ASP A 6 -7.04 2.43 33.98
C ASP A 6 -7.71 2.76 32.62
N VAL A 7 -8.62 3.72 32.59
CA VAL A 7 -9.31 4.10 31.34
C VAL A 7 -8.45 5.08 30.54
N GLU A 8 -7.89 4.60 29.45
CA GLU A 8 -7.08 5.43 28.59
C GLU A 8 -7.97 6.14 27.55
N TYR A 9 -7.98 7.48 27.61
CA TYR A 9 -8.81 8.34 26.76
C TYR A 9 -7.95 9.11 25.76
N PHE A 10 -8.42 9.14 24.48
CA PHE A 10 -7.75 9.84 23.39
C PHE A 10 -8.73 10.76 22.64
N PRO A 11 -8.28 11.89 22.11
CA PRO A 11 -9.07 12.66 21.14
C PRO A 11 -9.49 11.79 19.94
N THR A 12 -8.59 10.96 19.43
CA THR A 12 -8.83 10.12 18.25
C THR A 12 -8.31 8.69 18.44
N ALA A 13 -9.12 7.70 18.05
CA ALA A 13 -8.70 6.32 17.87
C ALA A 13 -8.77 5.94 16.37
N ILE A 14 -7.80 5.15 15.90
CA ILE A 14 -7.71 4.70 14.50
C ILE A 14 -7.60 3.18 14.50
N VAL A 15 -8.53 2.51 13.84
CA VAL A 15 -8.52 1.06 13.66
C VAL A 15 -7.68 0.73 12.42
N GLY A 16 -6.56 0.03 12.64
CA GLY A 16 -5.53 -0.25 11.65
C GLY A 16 -4.39 0.77 11.67
N ALA A 17 -3.15 0.28 11.71
CA ALA A 17 -1.94 1.09 11.62
C ALA A 17 -1.17 0.82 10.31
N GLY A 18 -1.87 0.53 9.20
CA GLY A 18 -1.33 0.48 7.84
C GLY A 18 -1.11 1.86 7.25
N CYS A 19 -0.78 1.91 5.97
CA CYS A 19 -0.52 3.14 5.23
C CYS A 19 -1.57 4.24 5.54
N ALA A 20 -2.87 3.95 5.43
CA ALA A 20 -3.92 4.95 5.66
C ALA A 20 -4.01 5.41 7.12
N GLY A 21 -3.97 4.47 8.07
CA GLY A 21 -4.06 4.81 9.51
C GLY A 21 -2.85 5.61 10.00
N LEU A 22 -1.63 5.21 9.60
CA LEU A 22 -0.41 5.92 9.96
C LEU A 22 -0.35 7.30 9.29
N THR A 23 -0.76 7.42 8.03
CA THR A 23 -0.78 8.72 7.34
C THR A 23 -1.73 9.68 8.04
N LEU A 24 -2.97 9.25 8.34
CA LEU A 24 -3.91 10.10 9.09
C LEU A 24 -3.36 10.49 10.46
N ALA A 25 -2.82 9.53 11.23
CA ALA A 25 -2.26 9.81 12.55
C ALA A 25 -1.12 10.85 12.49
N HIS A 26 -0.27 10.77 11.46
CA HIS A 26 0.81 11.73 11.25
C HIS A 26 0.27 13.14 10.95
N GLU A 27 -0.73 13.26 10.08
CA GLU A 27 -1.35 14.55 9.74
C GLU A 27 -2.03 15.21 10.96
N LEU A 28 -2.52 14.40 11.91
CA LEU A 28 -3.12 14.90 13.15
C LEU A 28 -2.12 15.45 14.18
N ILE A 29 -0.81 15.20 14.05
CA ILE A 29 0.20 15.52 15.10
C ILE A 29 0.09 16.96 15.63
N ASN A 30 -0.15 17.93 14.75
CA ASN A 30 -0.24 19.35 15.12
C ASN A 30 -1.69 19.84 15.31
N SER A 31 -2.66 18.92 15.40
CA SER A 31 -4.07 19.26 15.58
C SER A 31 -4.53 19.06 17.02
N LYS A 32 -5.69 19.62 17.35
CA LYS A 32 -6.38 19.38 18.63
C LYS A 32 -6.89 17.94 18.78
N ASP A 33 -6.93 17.18 17.71
CA ASP A 33 -7.40 15.81 17.65
C ASP A 33 -6.27 14.79 17.92
N PHE A 34 -5.09 15.28 18.31
CA PHE A 34 -3.95 14.51 18.80
C PHE A 34 -3.73 14.75 20.32
N PRO A 35 -3.20 13.79 21.10
CA PRO A 35 -2.63 12.50 20.71
C PRO A 35 -3.69 11.49 20.27
N CYS A 36 -3.30 10.60 19.38
CA CYS A 36 -4.16 9.51 18.91
C CYS A 36 -3.64 8.14 19.34
N ILE A 37 -4.54 7.15 19.34
CA ILE A 37 -4.18 5.74 19.50
C ILE A 37 -4.56 4.96 18.23
N LEU A 38 -3.62 4.16 17.72
CA LEU A 38 -3.86 3.22 16.63
C LEU A 38 -3.97 1.80 17.18
N LEU A 39 -4.95 1.03 16.71
CA LEU A 39 -5.15 -0.36 17.11
C LEU A 39 -4.85 -1.27 15.91
N ASP A 40 -3.82 -2.11 16.02
CA ASP A 40 -3.46 -3.06 14.98
C ASP A 40 -2.93 -4.36 15.57
N PRO A 41 -3.51 -5.52 15.21
CA PRO A 41 -3.04 -6.81 15.70
C PRO A 41 -1.77 -7.29 15.01
N GLN A 42 -1.35 -6.67 13.89
CA GLN A 42 -0.19 -7.11 13.13
C GLN A 42 1.10 -6.54 13.73
N LYS A 43 2.05 -7.43 14.05
CA LYS A 43 3.40 -7.08 14.48
C LYS A 43 4.39 -6.95 13.34
N PHE A 44 4.14 -7.65 12.24
CA PHE A 44 5.00 -7.71 11.08
C PHE A 44 4.17 -7.41 9.83
N ARG A 45 4.74 -6.60 8.95
CA ARG A 45 4.19 -6.30 7.63
C ARG A 45 5.20 -6.65 6.57
N PRO A 46 4.76 -7.34 5.51
CA PRO A 46 5.63 -7.58 4.37
C PRO A 46 6.02 -6.25 3.73
N GLU A 47 7.22 -6.22 3.15
CA GLU A 47 7.69 -5.10 2.35
C GLU A 47 6.91 -5.00 1.05
N HIS A 48 6.54 -3.78 0.67
CA HIS A 48 5.90 -3.45 -0.60
C HIS A 48 6.53 -2.21 -1.22
N ALA A 49 6.49 -2.14 -2.54
CA ALA A 49 6.80 -0.93 -3.27
C ALA A 49 5.53 -0.08 -3.42
N PHE A 50 5.40 0.99 -2.64
CA PHE A 50 4.33 1.98 -2.83
C PHE A 50 4.68 2.89 -4.00
N SER A 51 4.14 2.56 -5.16
CA SER A 51 4.38 3.32 -6.39
C SER A 51 3.27 4.34 -6.65
N PHE A 52 3.63 5.51 -7.15
CA PHE A 52 2.69 6.61 -7.37
C PHE A 52 3.14 7.57 -8.45
N TRP A 53 2.18 8.25 -9.06
CA TRP A 53 2.42 9.41 -9.91
C TRP A 53 2.58 10.65 -9.03
N ASP A 54 3.73 11.28 -9.13
CA ASP A 54 4.03 12.55 -8.46
C ASP A 54 3.86 13.70 -9.46
N ASP A 55 2.88 14.56 -9.19
CA ASP A 55 2.57 15.75 -9.97
C ASP A 55 3.13 17.04 -9.37
N GLY A 56 3.97 16.91 -8.34
CA GLY A 56 4.55 18.03 -7.60
C GLY A 56 3.63 18.58 -6.50
N HIS A 57 2.45 17.97 -6.26
CA HIS A 57 1.53 18.47 -5.25
C HIS A 57 2.16 18.48 -3.84
N PRO A 58 1.94 19.55 -3.02
CA PRO A 58 2.53 19.66 -1.68
C PRO A 58 2.24 18.48 -0.76
N HIS A 59 1.07 17.84 -0.86
CA HIS A 59 0.69 16.68 -0.07
C HIS A 59 1.62 15.48 -0.29
N LEU A 60 2.26 15.37 -1.45
CA LEU A 60 3.20 14.31 -1.78
C LEU A 60 4.66 14.60 -1.34
N THR A 61 4.91 15.74 -0.66
CA THR A 61 6.27 16.17 -0.28
C THR A 61 6.99 15.12 0.57
N LEU A 62 6.31 14.54 1.56
CA LEU A 62 6.91 13.49 2.40
C LEU A 62 7.19 12.23 1.57
N ALA A 63 6.23 11.74 0.79
CA ALA A 63 6.42 10.57 -0.06
C ALA A 63 7.56 10.77 -1.05
N ARG A 64 7.65 11.97 -1.65
CA ARG A 64 8.75 12.37 -2.55
C ARG A 64 10.09 12.36 -1.85
N SER A 65 10.19 12.88 -0.61
CA SER A 65 11.43 12.92 0.15
C SER A 65 11.93 11.54 0.57
N LEU A 66 11.04 10.55 0.66
CA LEU A 66 11.34 9.16 1.00
C LEU A 66 11.40 8.26 -0.24
N ALA A 67 11.23 8.82 -1.44
CA ALA A 67 11.24 8.04 -2.67
C ALA A 67 12.59 7.32 -2.86
N ARG A 68 12.51 6.02 -3.12
CA ARG A 68 13.68 5.19 -3.44
C ARG A 68 14.20 5.47 -4.84
N LYS A 69 13.29 5.65 -5.79
CA LYS A 69 13.58 5.97 -7.19
C LYS A 69 12.44 6.77 -7.80
N THR A 70 12.79 7.62 -8.76
CA THR A 70 11.85 8.42 -9.53
C THR A 70 12.25 8.36 -11.01
N TRP A 71 11.26 8.16 -11.88
CA TRP A 71 11.43 8.10 -13.33
C TRP A 71 10.60 9.19 -14.01
N SER A 72 11.25 9.94 -14.88
CA SER A 72 10.60 10.89 -15.79
C SER A 72 10.19 10.28 -17.12
N LYS A 73 10.62 9.02 -17.38
CA LYS A 73 10.32 8.27 -18.59
C LYS A 73 9.64 6.96 -18.25
N TRP A 74 8.63 6.61 -18.99
CA TRP A 74 7.90 5.34 -18.82
C TRP A 74 7.49 4.76 -20.16
N GLU A 75 7.19 3.47 -20.17
CA GLU A 75 6.76 2.77 -21.36
C GLU A 75 5.67 1.75 -21.09
N ILE A 76 4.93 1.43 -22.16
CA ILE A 76 4.02 0.30 -22.26
C ILE A 76 4.46 -0.50 -23.48
N ARG A 77 4.54 -1.83 -23.37
CA ARG A 77 5.01 -2.72 -24.43
C ARG A 77 3.98 -3.79 -24.76
N THR A 78 3.81 -4.04 -26.06
CA THR A 78 3.14 -5.22 -26.61
C THR A 78 4.09 -5.97 -27.53
N PHE A 79 3.65 -7.07 -28.13
CA PHE A 79 4.44 -7.75 -29.18
C PHE A 79 4.59 -6.91 -30.44
N GLU A 80 3.66 -5.99 -30.70
CA GLU A 80 3.58 -5.21 -31.93
C GLU A 80 4.18 -3.82 -31.78
N GLU A 81 4.03 -3.21 -30.59
CA GLU A 81 4.35 -1.80 -30.38
C GLU A 81 4.97 -1.54 -28.98
N THR A 82 5.81 -0.50 -28.94
CA THR A 82 6.31 0.10 -27.71
C THR A 82 5.95 1.56 -27.68
N ILE A 83 5.17 1.98 -26.69
CA ILE A 83 4.81 3.37 -26.45
C ILE A 83 5.67 3.90 -25.32
N GLN A 84 6.57 4.85 -25.63
CA GLN A 84 7.34 5.57 -24.61
C GLN A 84 6.83 6.99 -24.45
N LYS A 85 6.80 7.45 -23.21
CA LYS A 85 6.45 8.83 -22.84
C LYS A 85 7.45 9.36 -21.83
N SER A 86 7.53 10.69 -21.75
CA SER A 86 8.31 11.38 -20.74
C SER A 86 7.58 12.63 -20.26
N SER A 87 7.84 13.03 -19.04
CA SER A 87 7.34 14.28 -18.48
C SER A 87 8.30 14.79 -17.40
N SER A 88 8.47 16.10 -17.35
CA SER A 88 9.14 16.77 -16.23
C SER A 88 8.17 17.16 -15.12
N ARG A 89 6.86 17.20 -15.41
CA ARG A 89 5.80 17.58 -14.47
C ARG A 89 5.21 16.37 -13.74
N PHE A 90 4.99 15.29 -14.45
CA PHE A 90 4.45 14.05 -13.91
C PHE A 90 5.55 13.00 -13.93
N VAL A 91 5.99 12.58 -12.78
CA VAL A 91 7.02 11.55 -12.66
C VAL A 91 6.47 10.34 -11.93
N TYR A 92 6.96 9.16 -12.27
CA TYR A 92 6.61 7.93 -11.57
C TYR A 92 7.62 7.68 -10.46
N SER A 93 7.15 7.53 -9.23
CA SER A 93 8.02 7.36 -8.06
C SER A 93 7.62 6.11 -7.28
N THR A 94 8.57 5.53 -6.58
CA THR A 94 8.32 4.43 -5.65
C THR A 94 9.00 4.70 -4.32
N VAL A 95 8.33 4.34 -3.24
CA VAL A 95 8.83 4.38 -1.87
C VAL A 95 8.66 3.01 -1.22
N SER A 96 9.64 2.59 -0.44
CA SER A 96 9.54 1.37 0.37
C SER A 96 8.45 1.53 1.43
N SER A 97 7.54 0.57 1.53
CA SER A 97 6.47 0.61 2.53
C SER A 97 7.03 0.68 3.95
N SER A 98 8.08 -0.09 4.24
CA SER A 98 8.73 -0.08 5.55
C SER A 98 9.38 1.27 5.85
N ASN A 99 10.04 1.92 4.89
CA ASN A 99 10.63 3.23 5.09
C ASN A 99 9.56 4.28 5.39
N TYR A 100 8.47 4.28 4.63
CA TYR A 100 7.36 5.20 4.81
C TYR A 100 6.67 4.99 6.16
N GLU A 101 6.26 3.75 6.43
CA GLU A 101 5.54 3.41 7.65
C GLU A 101 6.40 3.59 8.91
N ASN A 102 7.68 3.22 8.89
CA ASN A 102 8.61 3.43 10.01
C ASN A 102 8.84 4.91 10.30
N TYR A 103 8.95 5.74 9.25
CA TYR A 103 9.05 7.19 9.43
C TYR A 103 7.82 7.74 10.15
N LEU A 104 6.61 7.39 9.69
CA LEU A 104 5.36 7.84 10.30
C LEU A 104 5.22 7.31 11.73
N PHE A 105 5.47 6.02 11.95
CA PHE A 105 5.46 5.39 13.27
C PHE A 105 6.35 6.13 14.26
N LYS A 106 7.60 6.42 13.86
CA LYS A 106 8.55 7.17 14.68
C LYS A 106 8.00 8.56 15.03
N LYS A 107 7.49 9.31 14.04
CA LYS A 107 6.94 10.65 14.27
C LYS A 107 5.72 10.66 15.19
N ILE A 108 4.81 9.70 15.01
CA ILE A 108 3.63 9.55 15.86
C ILE A 108 4.03 9.28 17.31
N THR A 109 4.96 8.34 17.54
CA THR A 109 5.36 7.94 18.91
C THR A 109 6.21 9.01 19.61
N GLU A 110 7.09 9.71 18.89
CA GLU A 110 7.84 10.86 19.41
C GLU A 110 6.91 11.99 19.92
N ASN A 111 5.72 12.11 19.32
CA ASN A 111 4.72 13.11 19.68
C ASN A 111 3.62 12.57 20.63
N ARG A 112 3.84 11.46 21.35
CA ARG A 112 2.93 10.84 22.32
C ARG A 112 1.72 10.11 21.72
N GLY A 113 1.67 9.87 20.42
CA GLY A 113 0.71 8.93 19.84
C GLY A 113 1.05 7.50 20.27
N LYS A 114 0.05 6.64 20.40
CA LYS A 114 0.21 5.26 20.86
C LYS A 114 -0.19 4.26 19.79
N ILE A 115 0.46 3.10 19.79
CA ILE A 115 0.06 1.97 18.95
C ILE A 115 -0.17 0.78 19.86
N LEU A 116 -1.42 0.32 19.89
CA LEU A 116 -1.85 -0.83 20.68
C LEU A 116 -1.87 -2.08 19.78
N ASN A 117 -1.11 -3.09 20.17
CA ASN A 117 -1.13 -4.38 19.50
C ASN A 117 -2.38 -5.17 19.92
N ALA A 118 -3.53 -4.78 19.38
CA ALA A 118 -4.82 -5.40 19.64
C ALA A 118 -5.76 -5.21 18.44
N ARG A 119 -6.68 -6.15 18.26
CA ARG A 119 -7.78 -6.03 17.30
C ARG A 119 -8.92 -5.24 17.94
N ALA A 120 -9.42 -4.21 17.28
CA ALA A 120 -10.70 -3.60 17.61
C ALA A 120 -11.83 -4.56 17.23
N THR A 121 -12.77 -4.83 18.13
CA THR A 121 -13.86 -5.80 17.95
C THR A 121 -15.20 -5.15 17.78
N ASP A 122 -15.53 -4.19 18.64
CA ASP A 122 -16.84 -3.54 18.71
C ASP A 122 -16.70 -2.06 19.03
N LEU A 123 -17.72 -1.28 18.68
CA LEU A 123 -17.81 0.15 18.93
C LEU A 123 -19.17 0.48 19.55
N TYR A 124 -19.16 1.24 20.62
CA TYR A 124 -20.36 1.71 21.32
C TYR A 124 -20.27 3.22 21.57
N ASN A 125 -21.33 3.94 21.25
CA ASN A 125 -21.48 5.33 21.65
C ASN A 125 -21.92 5.39 23.12
N THR A 126 -21.20 6.19 23.91
CA THR A 126 -21.63 6.56 25.25
C THR A 126 -22.20 7.98 25.22
N GLU A 127 -22.62 8.54 26.37
CA GLU A 127 -23.13 9.91 26.44
C GLU A 127 -22.08 10.96 26.10
N THR A 128 -20.80 10.69 26.35
CA THR A 128 -19.72 11.68 26.23
C THR A 128 -18.63 11.32 25.24
N CYS A 129 -18.52 10.05 24.84
CA CYS A 129 -17.45 9.58 23.96
C CYS A 129 -17.83 8.26 23.26
N ILE A 130 -16.88 7.73 22.50
CA ILE A 130 -16.98 6.43 21.85
C ILE A 130 -16.12 5.43 22.63
N ARG A 131 -16.69 4.30 23.01
CA ARG A 131 -16.00 3.16 23.58
C ARG A 131 -15.69 2.13 22.49
N LEU A 132 -14.43 1.79 22.34
CA LEU A 132 -13.92 0.81 21.38
C LEU A 132 -13.41 -0.41 22.15
N GLU A 133 -14.03 -1.56 21.95
CA GLU A 133 -13.61 -2.83 22.56
C GLU A 133 -12.43 -3.42 21.79
N THR A 134 -11.57 -4.15 22.53
CA THR A 134 -10.38 -4.76 21.95
C THR A 134 -10.25 -6.23 22.31
N SER A 135 -9.48 -6.96 21.50
CA SER A 135 -9.16 -8.37 21.76
C SER A 135 -8.35 -8.60 23.05
N SER A 136 -7.71 -7.57 23.59
CA SER A 136 -6.98 -7.61 24.86
C SER A 136 -7.87 -7.39 26.09
N ARG A 137 -9.18 -7.27 25.90
CA ARG A 137 -10.20 -6.97 26.92
C ARG A 137 -10.09 -5.58 27.57
N ASN A 138 -9.17 -4.74 27.14
CA ASN A 138 -9.09 -3.34 27.55
C ASN A 138 -9.88 -2.49 26.56
N ALA A 139 -10.79 -1.66 27.03
CA ALA A 139 -11.49 -0.72 26.19
C ALA A 139 -10.65 0.55 25.97
N VAL A 140 -10.75 1.13 24.77
CA VAL A 140 -10.21 2.44 24.44
C VAL A 140 -11.36 3.42 24.33
N PHE A 141 -11.20 4.61 24.90
CA PHE A 141 -12.20 5.67 24.83
C PHE A 141 -11.68 6.81 23.94
N ALA A 142 -12.52 7.29 23.03
CA ALA A 142 -12.14 8.35 22.11
C ALA A 142 -13.32 9.25 21.74
N ASN A 143 -13.03 10.51 21.33
CA ASN A 143 -14.06 11.39 20.77
C ASN A 143 -14.40 11.01 19.33
N ARG A 144 -13.41 10.53 18.58
CA ARG A 144 -13.54 10.15 17.17
C ARG A 144 -12.87 8.80 16.93
N VAL A 145 -13.47 8.01 16.07
CA VAL A 145 -12.91 6.73 15.63
C VAL A 145 -12.89 6.69 14.10
N PHE A 146 -11.73 6.36 13.56
CA PHE A 146 -11.53 6.11 12.12
C PHE A 146 -11.22 4.63 11.88
N ASP A 147 -11.72 4.10 10.77
CA ASP A 147 -11.52 2.69 10.38
C ASP A 147 -10.76 2.60 9.07
N SER A 148 -9.48 2.19 9.14
CA SER A 148 -8.59 2.03 7.98
C SER A 148 -8.47 0.58 7.50
N ARG A 149 -9.28 -0.34 8.05
CA ARG A 149 -9.26 -1.73 7.61
C ARG A 149 -9.64 -1.83 6.13
N PRO A 150 -9.04 -2.77 5.39
CA PRO A 150 -9.40 -2.96 3.98
C PRO A 150 -10.86 -3.43 3.86
N PRO A 151 -11.53 -3.12 2.73
CA PRO A 151 -12.87 -3.61 2.46
C PRO A 151 -12.89 -5.13 2.31
N THR A 152 -14.03 -5.74 2.64
CA THR A 152 -14.23 -7.18 2.49
C THR A 152 -14.56 -7.52 1.04
N PRO A 153 -13.76 -8.38 0.36
CA PRO A 153 -14.08 -8.86 -0.98
C PRO A 153 -15.38 -9.66 -1.00
N THR A 154 -16.04 -9.70 -2.15
CA THR A 154 -17.20 -10.54 -2.44
C THR A 154 -16.86 -11.62 -3.46
N ASN A 155 -17.74 -12.57 -3.69
CA ASN A 155 -17.58 -13.60 -4.73
C ASN A 155 -17.59 -13.06 -6.18
N LYS A 156 -17.83 -11.76 -6.38
CA LYS A 156 -17.76 -11.08 -7.68
C LYS A 156 -16.64 -10.05 -7.74
N THR A 157 -15.71 -10.11 -6.79
CA THR A 157 -14.62 -9.15 -6.75
C THR A 157 -13.59 -9.48 -7.83
N ILE A 158 -13.28 -8.49 -8.65
CA ILE A 158 -12.10 -8.52 -9.52
C ILE A 158 -10.93 -7.98 -8.71
N PHE A 159 -9.83 -8.68 -8.75
CA PHE A 159 -8.59 -8.29 -8.09
C PHE A 159 -7.56 -7.84 -9.11
N GLN A 160 -6.79 -6.83 -8.77
CA GLN A 160 -5.42 -6.69 -9.24
C GLN A 160 -4.55 -7.47 -8.26
N HIS A 161 -4.03 -8.59 -8.68
CA HIS A 161 -3.20 -9.43 -7.83
C HIS A 161 -1.84 -9.67 -8.48
N PHE A 162 -0.83 -9.77 -7.64
CA PHE A 162 0.54 -9.75 -8.12
C PHE A 162 1.49 -10.50 -7.19
N LEU A 163 2.63 -10.86 -7.77
CA LEU A 163 3.85 -11.22 -7.05
C LEU A 163 5.04 -10.55 -7.75
N GLY A 164 5.89 -9.91 -6.97
CA GLY A 164 7.09 -9.23 -7.43
C GLY A 164 8.35 -9.83 -6.82
N TRP A 165 9.42 -9.88 -7.62
CA TRP A 165 10.78 -10.16 -7.17
C TRP A 165 11.64 -8.92 -7.35
N GLU A 166 12.23 -8.45 -6.28
CA GLU A 166 13.37 -7.57 -6.39
C GLU A 166 14.61 -8.44 -6.61
N ILE A 167 15.28 -8.19 -7.74
CA ILE A 167 16.43 -9.00 -8.16
C ILE A 167 17.67 -8.17 -8.37
N THR A 168 18.84 -8.83 -8.23
CA THR A 168 20.12 -8.29 -8.67
C THR A 168 20.71 -9.21 -9.74
N THR A 169 21.48 -8.62 -10.65
CA THR A 169 22.15 -9.30 -11.76
C THR A 169 23.63 -8.95 -11.80
N ASN A 170 24.46 -9.88 -12.32
CA ASN A 170 25.91 -9.65 -12.43
C ASN A 170 26.31 -8.80 -13.62
N LYS A 171 25.35 -8.42 -14.48
CA LYS A 171 25.57 -7.59 -15.68
C LYS A 171 24.50 -6.54 -15.75
N SER A 172 24.77 -5.40 -16.36
CA SER A 172 23.79 -4.38 -16.70
C SER A 172 22.79 -4.93 -17.71
N VAL A 173 21.53 -5.09 -17.28
CA VAL A 173 20.42 -5.60 -18.11
C VAL A 173 19.22 -4.66 -18.13
N PHE A 174 19.21 -3.63 -17.24
CA PHE A 174 18.12 -2.69 -17.12
C PHE A 174 18.55 -1.28 -17.54
N ASP A 175 17.61 -0.54 -18.15
CA ASP A 175 17.73 0.92 -18.29
C ASP A 175 17.15 1.58 -17.04
N GLU A 176 18.01 2.06 -16.14
CA GLU A 176 17.58 2.66 -14.87
C GLU A 176 16.85 4.00 -15.03
N THR A 177 16.82 4.58 -16.22
CA THR A 177 16.14 5.85 -16.52
C THR A 177 14.70 5.66 -16.98
N LEU A 178 14.28 4.42 -17.27
CA LEU A 178 13.02 4.07 -17.92
C LEU A 178 12.25 3.01 -17.09
N VAL A 179 11.07 3.36 -16.59
CA VAL A 179 10.18 2.38 -15.95
C VAL A 179 9.25 1.74 -16.99
N THR A 180 9.14 0.41 -16.98
CA THR A 180 8.12 -0.30 -17.75
C THR A 180 6.88 -0.49 -16.88
N LEU A 181 5.80 0.22 -17.20
CA LEU A 181 4.55 0.18 -16.44
C LEU A 181 3.69 -1.03 -16.80
N MET A 182 3.69 -1.43 -18.05
CA MET A 182 2.94 -2.60 -18.52
C MET A 182 3.68 -3.23 -19.69
N ASP A 183 4.22 -4.41 -19.50
CA ASP A 183 4.74 -5.22 -20.60
C ASP A 183 3.82 -6.42 -20.83
N PHE A 184 3.05 -6.37 -21.91
CA PHE A 184 2.08 -7.39 -22.30
C PHE A 184 2.70 -8.55 -23.10
N ARG A 185 4.00 -8.63 -23.25
CA ARG A 185 4.70 -9.73 -23.94
C ARG A 185 4.76 -10.98 -23.06
N VAL A 186 3.62 -11.33 -22.50
CA VAL A 186 3.36 -12.45 -21.60
C VAL A 186 2.04 -13.12 -21.97
N PRO A 187 1.82 -14.41 -21.60
CA PRO A 187 0.56 -15.11 -21.86
C PRO A 187 -0.64 -14.37 -21.25
N GLN A 188 -1.79 -14.39 -21.96
CA GLN A 188 -3.03 -13.68 -21.58
C GLN A 188 -4.20 -14.62 -21.26
N GLU A 189 -3.98 -15.94 -21.24
CA GLU A 189 -5.05 -16.95 -21.15
C GLU A 189 -5.72 -16.95 -19.77
N ASP A 190 -4.97 -16.56 -18.72
CA ASP A 190 -5.43 -16.60 -17.33
C ASP A 190 -5.99 -15.25 -16.85
N GLY A 191 -6.08 -14.23 -17.72
CA GLY A 191 -6.58 -12.90 -17.37
C GLY A 191 -5.78 -11.79 -18.04
N PHE A 192 -6.08 -10.54 -17.70
CA PHE A 192 -5.34 -9.39 -18.19
C PHE A 192 -4.00 -9.28 -17.47
N HIS A 193 -2.96 -9.88 -18.07
CA HIS A 193 -1.65 -10.11 -17.48
C HIS A 193 -0.58 -9.21 -18.07
N PHE A 194 0.27 -8.62 -17.24
CA PHE A 194 1.43 -7.84 -17.66
C PHE A 194 2.53 -7.86 -16.60
N MET A 195 3.74 -7.45 -17.01
CA MET A 195 4.87 -7.25 -16.11
C MET A 195 5.09 -5.76 -15.86
N TYR A 196 5.33 -5.41 -14.57
CA TYR A 196 6.04 -4.19 -14.22
C TYR A 196 7.55 -4.47 -14.19
N VAL A 197 8.35 -3.48 -14.63
CA VAL A 197 9.79 -3.47 -14.41
C VAL A 197 10.16 -2.11 -13.84
N LEU A 198 10.57 -2.07 -12.59
CA LEU A 198 11.00 -0.86 -11.88
C LEU A 198 12.52 -0.95 -11.63
N PRO A 199 13.35 -0.42 -12.52
CA PRO A 199 14.80 -0.55 -12.41
C PRO A 199 15.37 0.49 -11.43
N TYR A 200 15.90 0.00 -10.31
CA TYR A 200 16.56 0.84 -9.31
C TYR A 200 17.98 1.21 -9.73
N SER A 201 18.64 0.34 -10.48
CA SER A 201 19.91 0.54 -11.14
C SER A 201 20.00 -0.32 -12.41
N GLU A 202 21.09 -0.23 -13.15
CA GLU A 202 21.34 -1.10 -14.32
C GLU A 202 21.37 -2.61 -13.97
N THR A 203 21.62 -2.94 -12.69
CA THR A 203 21.75 -4.33 -12.20
C THR A 203 20.72 -4.71 -11.14
N CYS A 204 19.80 -3.82 -10.76
CA CYS A 204 18.79 -4.09 -9.74
C CYS A 204 17.42 -3.59 -10.19
N ALA A 205 16.41 -4.45 -10.13
CA ALA A 205 15.03 -4.06 -10.46
C ALA A 205 14.00 -4.88 -9.67
N LEU A 206 12.82 -4.29 -9.45
CA LEU A 206 11.61 -5.02 -9.12
C LEU A 206 10.96 -5.49 -10.42
N ILE A 207 10.74 -6.80 -10.54
CA ILE A 207 9.99 -7.43 -11.62
C ILE A 207 8.71 -8.00 -11.03
N GLU A 208 7.58 -7.48 -11.43
CA GLU A 208 6.29 -7.86 -10.87
C GLU A 208 5.36 -8.42 -11.95
N SER A 209 4.88 -9.65 -11.73
CA SER A 209 3.83 -10.26 -12.53
C SER A 209 2.48 -9.88 -11.96
N THR A 210 1.69 -9.10 -12.70
CA THR A 210 0.41 -8.54 -12.28
C THR A 210 -0.71 -9.02 -13.18
N VAL A 211 -1.81 -9.48 -12.56
CA VAL A 211 -2.99 -9.99 -13.27
C VAL A 211 -4.26 -9.33 -12.75
N TYR A 212 -5.19 -9.05 -13.65
CA TYR A 212 -6.56 -8.69 -13.31
C TYR A 212 -7.46 -9.88 -13.60
N SER A 213 -7.97 -10.50 -12.54
CA SER A 213 -8.93 -11.60 -12.62
C SER A 213 -9.76 -11.71 -11.34
N ASP A 214 -10.76 -12.59 -11.34
CA ASP A 214 -11.59 -12.90 -10.16
C ASP A 214 -10.96 -13.93 -9.23
N THR A 215 -9.87 -14.56 -9.66
CA THR A 215 -9.17 -15.63 -8.94
C THR A 215 -7.72 -15.28 -8.70
N VAL A 216 -7.31 -15.21 -7.43
CA VAL A 216 -5.91 -15.00 -7.05
C VAL A 216 -5.15 -16.32 -7.21
N PHE A 217 -4.04 -16.31 -7.95
CA PHE A 217 -3.28 -17.51 -8.24
C PHE A 217 -2.31 -17.89 -7.10
N LYS A 218 -1.81 -19.14 -7.14
CA LYS A 218 -0.76 -19.58 -6.22
C LYS A 218 0.56 -18.89 -6.54
N PRO A 219 1.42 -18.59 -5.55
CA PRO A 219 2.70 -17.91 -5.77
C PRO A 219 3.55 -18.53 -6.88
N LYS A 220 3.56 -19.85 -7.01
CA LYS A 220 4.34 -20.57 -8.03
C LYS A 220 3.96 -20.19 -9.46
N TRP A 221 2.71 -19.82 -9.70
CA TRP A 221 2.27 -19.38 -11.03
C TRP A 221 3.02 -18.09 -11.43
N TYR A 222 3.01 -17.06 -10.58
CA TYR A 222 3.70 -15.79 -10.86
C TYR A 222 5.22 -15.96 -10.95
N GLU A 223 5.82 -16.74 -10.05
CA GLU A 223 7.25 -17.05 -10.09
C GLU A 223 7.66 -17.66 -11.43
N ASN A 224 6.84 -18.56 -11.97
CA ASN A 224 7.07 -19.13 -13.29
C ASN A 224 6.97 -18.08 -14.42
N GLN A 225 6.00 -17.14 -14.32
CA GLN A 225 5.86 -16.06 -15.29
C GLN A 225 7.06 -15.11 -15.24
N ILE A 226 7.48 -14.70 -14.05
CA ILE A 226 8.67 -13.84 -13.86
C ILE A 226 9.92 -14.54 -14.41
N THR A 227 10.12 -15.83 -14.11
CA THR A 227 11.24 -16.61 -14.63
C THR A 227 11.27 -16.63 -16.17
N LYS A 228 10.12 -16.94 -16.80
CA LYS A 228 10.01 -16.94 -18.25
C LYS A 228 10.27 -15.56 -18.86
N TYR A 229 9.75 -14.51 -18.23
CA TYR A 229 9.94 -13.13 -18.68
C TYR A 229 11.41 -12.71 -18.60
N LEU A 230 12.08 -12.99 -17.48
CA LEU A 230 13.51 -12.72 -17.33
C LEU A 230 14.35 -13.45 -18.39
N MET A 231 14.08 -14.73 -18.64
CA MET A 231 14.84 -15.53 -19.59
C MET A 231 14.57 -15.14 -21.04
N ASN A 232 13.31 -14.94 -21.42
CA ASN A 232 12.90 -14.83 -22.82
C ASN A 232 12.78 -13.39 -23.30
N VAL A 233 12.39 -12.45 -22.43
CA VAL A 233 12.13 -11.05 -22.81
C VAL A 233 13.29 -10.15 -22.39
N ILE A 234 13.73 -10.23 -21.12
CA ILE A 234 14.91 -9.48 -20.65
C ILE A 234 16.22 -10.13 -21.11
N GLN A 235 16.19 -11.42 -21.47
CA GLN A 235 17.36 -12.23 -21.84
C GLN A 235 18.42 -12.32 -20.71
N CYS A 236 17.96 -12.24 -19.48
CA CYS A 236 18.78 -12.43 -18.30
C CYS A 236 18.76 -13.91 -17.89
N LYS A 237 19.94 -14.54 -17.82
CA LYS A 237 20.08 -15.98 -17.51
C LYS A 237 20.47 -16.28 -16.06
N SER A 238 20.86 -15.24 -15.30
CA SER A 238 21.31 -15.39 -13.91
C SER A 238 20.94 -14.15 -13.10
N TRP A 239 20.27 -14.37 -11.97
CA TRP A 239 19.88 -13.33 -11.03
C TRP A 239 19.77 -13.91 -9.63
N ASP A 240 19.88 -13.06 -8.61
CA ASP A 240 19.60 -13.36 -7.22
C ASP A 240 18.33 -12.61 -6.80
N VAL A 241 17.40 -13.30 -6.13
CA VAL A 241 16.20 -12.68 -5.56
C VAL A 241 16.54 -12.16 -4.17
N ILE A 242 16.51 -10.84 -3.98
CA ILE A 242 16.86 -10.18 -2.72
C ILE A 242 15.65 -9.80 -1.88
N ASN A 243 14.49 -9.62 -2.51
CA ASN A 243 13.22 -9.39 -1.82
C ASN A 243 12.06 -9.96 -2.64
N LYS A 244 10.93 -10.25 -1.95
CA LYS A 244 9.68 -10.69 -2.58
C LYS A 244 8.52 -9.91 -1.99
N GLU A 245 7.59 -9.52 -2.85
CA GLU A 245 6.31 -8.96 -2.45
C GLU A 245 5.17 -9.68 -3.13
N GLN A 246 3.98 -9.66 -2.53
CA GLN A 246 2.76 -10.18 -3.13
C GLN A 246 1.54 -9.47 -2.56
N GLY A 247 0.51 -9.33 -3.36
CA GLY A 247 -0.72 -8.69 -2.92
C GLY A 247 -1.91 -9.01 -3.81
N ALA A 248 -3.08 -8.67 -3.30
CA ALA A 248 -4.34 -8.72 -4.05
C ALA A 248 -5.18 -7.50 -3.65
N ILE A 249 -5.37 -6.59 -4.59
CA ILE A 249 -6.11 -5.35 -4.41
C ILE A 249 -7.51 -5.55 -4.99
N PRO A 250 -8.57 -5.52 -4.16
CA PRO A 250 -9.93 -5.63 -4.67
C PRO A 250 -10.31 -4.36 -5.43
N LEU A 251 -10.61 -4.47 -6.73
CA LEU A 251 -10.96 -3.32 -7.57
C LEU A 251 -12.45 -2.95 -7.47
N ASN A 252 -13.31 -3.95 -7.27
CA ASN A 252 -14.73 -3.76 -6.99
C ASN A 252 -15.10 -4.49 -5.70
N TYR A 253 -15.55 -3.76 -4.71
CA TYR A 253 -15.92 -4.30 -3.41
C TYR A 253 -17.17 -3.61 -2.89
N LYS A 254 -17.87 -4.25 -1.95
CA LYS A 254 -18.90 -3.59 -1.17
C LYS A 254 -18.25 -2.83 -0.03
N LYS A 255 -18.66 -1.57 0.17
CA LYS A 255 -18.31 -0.84 1.39
C LYS A 255 -18.77 -1.64 2.59
N ASP A 256 -17.95 -1.67 3.64
CA ASP A 256 -18.35 -2.28 4.90
C ASP A 256 -19.62 -1.57 5.41
N LEU A 257 -20.68 -2.34 5.67
CA LEU A 257 -21.93 -1.80 6.17
C LEU A 257 -21.88 -1.48 7.67
N LYS A 258 -20.84 -1.96 8.38
CA LYS A 258 -20.64 -1.74 9.81
C LYS A 258 -19.18 -1.44 10.11
N PRO A 259 -18.65 -0.30 9.62
CA PRO A 259 -17.29 0.11 9.99
C PRO A 259 -17.24 0.42 11.48
N LEU A 260 -16.07 0.20 12.07
CA LEU A 260 -15.79 0.63 13.45
C LEU A 260 -15.35 2.11 13.44
N GLY A 261 -16.29 3.01 13.13
CA GLY A 261 -16.05 4.44 13.02
C GLY A 261 -16.12 4.96 11.57
N ALA A 262 -15.59 6.15 11.33
CA ALA A 262 -15.54 6.75 10.00
C ALA A 262 -14.53 5.99 9.11
N PRO A 263 -14.94 5.46 7.94
CA PRO A 263 -14.02 4.74 7.07
C PRO A 263 -12.98 5.67 6.45
N ILE A 264 -11.74 5.18 6.34
CA ILE A 264 -10.63 5.84 5.62
C ILE A 264 -9.88 4.82 4.76
N GLY A 265 -9.01 5.31 3.88
CA GLY A 265 -8.24 4.46 2.98
C GLY A 265 -9.12 3.79 1.92
N LEU A 266 -8.82 2.54 1.59
CA LEU A 266 -9.52 1.80 0.54
C LEU A 266 -11.03 1.71 0.81
N ASN A 267 -11.41 1.44 2.06
CA ASN A 267 -12.83 1.31 2.43
C ASN A 267 -13.62 2.63 2.27
N ALA A 268 -12.92 3.77 2.24
CA ALA A 268 -13.50 5.08 1.93
C ALA A 268 -13.28 5.51 0.46
N GLY A 269 -12.83 4.61 -0.40
CA GLY A 269 -12.64 4.86 -1.83
C GLY A 269 -11.34 5.55 -2.20
N ALA A 270 -10.33 5.54 -1.33
CA ALA A 270 -8.99 6.09 -1.64
C ALA A 270 -8.20 5.16 -2.58
N MET A 271 -8.79 4.85 -3.72
CA MET A 271 -8.19 4.02 -4.77
C MET A 271 -8.81 4.33 -6.13
N ARG A 272 -8.01 4.28 -7.18
CA ARG A 272 -8.49 4.28 -8.55
C ARG A 272 -8.84 2.84 -8.94
N THR A 273 -10.12 2.54 -9.04
CA THR A 273 -10.63 1.17 -9.32
C THR A 273 -10.15 0.60 -10.66
N SER A 274 -9.82 1.46 -11.64
CA SER A 274 -9.32 1.02 -12.95
C SER A 274 -7.86 0.57 -12.95
N THR A 275 -7.07 0.97 -11.96
CA THR A 275 -5.61 0.76 -11.94
C THR A 275 -5.05 0.27 -10.61
N GLY A 276 -5.89 0.18 -9.56
CA GLY A 276 -5.45 -0.20 -8.22
C GLY A 276 -4.58 0.83 -7.48
N TYR A 277 -4.21 1.96 -8.11
CA TYR A 277 -3.40 2.99 -7.45
C TYR A 277 -4.14 3.60 -6.27
N ALA A 278 -3.58 3.44 -5.07
CA ALA A 278 -4.18 3.89 -3.82
C ALA A 278 -3.27 4.85 -3.03
N PHE A 279 -1.95 4.72 -3.09
CA PHE A 279 -1.03 5.41 -2.20
C PHE A 279 -1.21 6.93 -2.19
N SER A 280 -1.15 7.59 -3.35
CA SER A 280 -1.37 9.04 -3.44
C SER A 280 -2.80 9.44 -3.03
N GLN A 281 -3.81 8.61 -3.31
CA GLN A 281 -5.19 8.88 -2.91
C GLN A 281 -5.39 8.78 -1.39
N ILE A 282 -4.69 7.85 -0.73
CA ILE A 282 -4.66 7.72 0.74
C ILE A 282 -4.07 8.99 1.36
N ILE A 283 -2.95 9.48 0.83
CA ILE A 283 -2.32 10.71 1.31
C ILE A 283 -3.27 11.90 1.15
N HIS A 284 -3.87 12.07 -0.03
CA HIS A 284 -4.82 13.16 -0.29
C HIS A 284 -6.07 13.10 0.60
N GLN A 285 -6.51 11.91 1.01
CA GLN A 285 -7.67 11.75 1.87
C GLN A 285 -7.37 12.09 3.33
N ALA A 286 -6.12 11.94 3.79
CA ALA A 286 -5.73 12.14 5.18
C ALA A 286 -5.55 13.63 5.55
N ILE A 287 -5.47 14.51 4.57
CA ILE A 287 -5.30 15.96 4.70
C ILE A 287 -6.64 16.68 4.49
#